data_609b8747aa9d5450bf43f75f18a2d6a8
#
_entry.id   609b8747aa9d5450bf43f75f18a2d6a8
#
_cell.length_a   1.000
_cell.length_b   1.000
_cell.length_c   1.000
_cell.angle_alpha   90.00
_cell.angle_beta   90.00
_cell.angle_gamma   90.00
#
_symmetry.space_group_name_H-M   'P 1'
#
loop_
_entity.id
_entity.type
_entity.pdbx_description
1 polymer ?
#
loop_
_entity_poly.entity_id
_entity_poly.type
_entity_poly.pdbx_seq_one_letter_code
_entity_poly.pdbx_strand_id
1 'polypeptide(L)'
;MTEWFADESFWEILYPFLFPEERIAAAADELSGILDLIDFEGRKVLDLCCGPGRHAVDLARRGYLVTGVDRSPFLLAKAKERAAEAQVDVEWIEADMRDFSRPGGFDLVINLYTSFGYFDDPKDDLNVLRNIRISLRPSGCLVMQMAGKEQMAGVFQPSSADEIEGAGTLVQQREVYDDWSRIRNRWTVIRDGQATALDWHHTIYSARELKDLLVAAGFGDVRIYGDLLGNAYGPNAERLIAVGTTPTI
;
A
#
# COMPACT_ATOMS: atom_id res chain seq x y z
N MET A 1 16.30 15.00 -8.96
CA MET A 1 16.79 13.75 -8.34
C MET A 1 15.82 12.65 -8.77
N THR A 2 16.30 11.45 -9.03
CA THR A 2 15.42 10.32 -9.35
C THR A 2 14.58 9.99 -8.10
N GLU A 3 13.28 9.79 -8.25
CA GLU A 3 12.40 9.38 -7.18
C GLU A 3 12.85 7.99 -6.66
N TRP A 4 12.99 7.82 -5.35
CA TRP A 4 13.55 6.59 -4.76
C TRP A 4 12.75 5.34 -5.14
N PHE A 5 11.42 5.46 -5.25
CA PHE A 5 10.53 4.36 -5.63
C PHE A 5 10.60 3.99 -7.13
N ALA A 6 11.32 4.78 -7.94
CA ALA A 6 11.61 4.48 -9.34
C ALA A 6 12.91 3.72 -9.54
N ASP A 7 13.69 3.50 -8.47
CA ASP A 7 14.93 2.72 -8.52
C ASP A 7 14.61 1.23 -8.33
N GLU A 8 14.72 0.44 -9.38
CA GLU A 8 14.47 -1.01 -9.33
C GLU A 8 15.40 -1.73 -8.35
N SER A 9 16.65 -1.26 -8.19
CA SER A 9 17.59 -1.86 -7.24
C SER A 9 17.11 -1.76 -5.79
N PHE A 10 16.33 -0.73 -5.45
CA PHE A 10 15.67 -0.59 -4.16
C PHE A 10 14.75 -1.79 -3.87
N TRP A 11 13.92 -2.14 -4.83
CA TRP A 11 12.96 -3.24 -4.70
C TRP A 11 13.65 -4.60 -4.73
N GLU A 12 14.65 -4.79 -5.59
CA GLU A 12 15.41 -6.03 -5.68
C GLU A 12 16.17 -6.35 -4.39
N ILE A 13 16.87 -5.34 -3.83
CA ILE A 13 17.67 -5.50 -2.61
C ILE A 13 16.78 -5.76 -1.40
N LEU A 14 15.65 -5.04 -1.30
CA LEU A 14 14.76 -5.11 -0.13
C LEU A 14 13.68 -6.19 -0.26
N TYR A 15 13.52 -6.83 -1.42
CA TYR A 15 12.47 -7.83 -1.64
C TYR A 15 12.36 -8.88 -0.52
N PRO A 16 13.44 -9.57 -0.10
CA PRO A 16 13.33 -10.61 0.93
C PRO A 16 12.96 -10.06 2.31
N PHE A 17 13.20 -8.78 2.57
CA PHE A 17 12.84 -8.12 3.83
C PHE A 17 11.41 -7.57 3.81
N LEU A 18 10.95 -7.07 2.66
CA LEU A 18 9.62 -6.49 2.52
C LEU A 18 8.54 -7.56 2.27
N PHE A 19 8.91 -8.67 1.62
CA PHE A 19 7.98 -9.71 1.19
C PHE A 19 8.42 -11.12 1.61
N PRO A 20 8.72 -11.35 2.92
CA PRO A 20 8.98 -12.71 3.40
C PRO A 20 7.74 -13.59 3.25
N GLU A 21 7.92 -14.91 3.20
CA GLU A 21 6.84 -15.88 2.92
C GLU A 21 5.68 -15.77 3.94
N GLU A 22 5.95 -15.47 5.20
CA GLU A 22 4.92 -15.24 6.22
C GLU A 22 4.01 -14.07 5.86
N ARG A 23 4.58 -12.99 5.32
CA ARG A 23 3.80 -11.83 4.86
C ARG A 23 3.00 -12.13 3.60
N ILE A 24 3.54 -12.96 2.73
CA ILE A 24 2.81 -13.44 1.54
C ILE A 24 1.61 -14.29 1.98
N ALA A 25 1.82 -15.24 2.90
CA ALA A 25 0.78 -16.12 3.40
C ALA A 25 -0.34 -15.38 4.16
N ALA A 26 -0.01 -14.29 4.87
CA ALA A 26 -0.97 -13.49 5.61
C ALA A 26 -1.99 -12.75 4.72
N ALA A 27 -1.74 -12.62 3.41
CA ALA A 27 -2.61 -11.88 2.50
C ALA A 27 -4.05 -12.42 2.47
N ALA A 28 -4.24 -13.73 2.62
CA ALA A 28 -5.57 -14.36 2.63
C ALA A 28 -6.42 -13.89 3.81
N ASP A 29 -5.84 -13.89 5.00
CA ASP A 29 -6.53 -13.45 6.23
C ASP A 29 -6.76 -11.94 6.22
N GLU A 30 -5.79 -11.16 5.75
CA GLU A 30 -5.93 -9.70 5.58
C GLU A 30 -7.09 -9.36 4.64
N LEU A 31 -7.20 -10.04 3.49
CA LEU A 31 -8.30 -9.81 2.56
C LEU A 31 -9.66 -10.24 3.13
N SER A 32 -9.71 -11.30 3.93
CA SER A 32 -10.94 -11.68 4.63
C SER A 32 -11.41 -10.54 5.54
N GLY A 33 -10.51 -10.01 6.38
CA GLY A 33 -10.82 -8.87 7.24
C GLY A 33 -11.19 -7.60 6.47
N ILE A 34 -10.53 -7.31 5.33
CA ILE A 34 -10.88 -6.18 4.47
C ILE A 34 -12.30 -6.34 3.92
N LEU A 35 -12.64 -7.52 3.39
CA LEU A 35 -13.95 -7.77 2.80
C LEU A 35 -15.07 -7.78 3.84
N ASP A 36 -14.79 -8.24 5.07
CA ASP A 36 -15.73 -8.19 6.20
C ASP A 36 -15.98 -6.75 6.70
N LEU A 37 -14.96 -5.87 6.54
CA LEU A 37 -15.04 -4.48 6.98
C LEU A 37 -15.90 -3.60 6.08
N ILE A 38 -16.10 -4.02 4.81
CA ILE A 38 -16.79 -3.25 3.79
C ILE A 38 -18.04 -4.02 3.33
N ASP A 39 -19.13 -3.28 3.15
CA ASP A 39 -20.33 -3.79 2.50
C ASP A 39 -20.23 -3.42 1.02
N PHE A 40 -19.66 -4.32 0.23
CA PHE A 40 -19.44 -4.07 -1.18
C PHE A 40 -19.99 -5.21 -2.04
N GLU A 41 -20.74 -4.82 -3.08
CA GLU A 41 -21.22 -5.72 -4.11
C GLU A 41 -20.48 -5.47 -5.41
N GLY A 42 -19.81 -6.47 -5.93
CA GLY A 42 -19.11 -6.36 -7.19
C GLY A 42 -18.06 -7.45 -7.39
N ARG A 43 -17.39 -7.40 -8.54
CA ARG A 43 -16.39 -8.40 -8.91
C ARG A 43 -15.10 -7.80 -9.45
N LYS A 44 -15.09 -6.53 -9.85
CA LYS A 44 -13.93 -5.89 -10.47
C LYS A 44 -13.12 -5.15 -9.42
N VAL A 45 -11.91 -5.61 -9.17
CA VAL A 45 -11.02 -5.07 -8.14
C VAL A 45 -9.74 -4.55 -8.76
N LEU A 46 -9.34 -3.34 -8.35
CA LEU A 46 -8.02 -2.79 -8.60
C LEU A 46 -7.17 -2.95 -7.35
N ASP A 47 -6.03 -3.62 -7.49
CA ASP A 47 -4.94 -3.60 -6.51
C ASP A 47 -3.90 -2.58 -6.99
N LEU A 48 -3.93 -1.37 -6.43
CA LEU A 48 -3.06 -0.26 -6.83
C LEU A 48 -1.79 -0.25 -5.98
N CYS A 49 -0.62 -0.25 -6.62
CA CYS A 49 0.68 -0.55 -6.03
C CYS A 49 0.71 -2.00 -5.49
N CYS A 50 0.34 -2.94 -6.36
CA CYS A 50 0.12 -4.34 -6.01
C CYS A 50 1.40 -5.10 -5.60
N GLY A 51 2.59 -4.52 -5.85
CA GLY A 51 3.86 -5.15 -5.55
C GLY A 51 3.99 -6.54 -6.19
N PRO A 52 4.43 -7.57 -5.44
CA PRO A 52 4.55 -8.94 -5.96
C PRO A 52 3.20 -9.67 -6.03
N GLY A 53 2.07 -8.95 -5.98
CA GLY A 53 0.74 -9.47 -6.29
C GLY A 53 0.11 -10.34 -5.20
N ARG A 54 0.55 -10.27 -3.94
CA ARG A 54 0.07 -11.17 -2.89
C ARG A 54 -1.45 -11.06 -2.64
N HIS A 55 -2.02 -9.84 -2.65
CA HIS A 55 -3.46 -9.63 -2.52
C HIS A 55 -4.19 -9.87 -3.85
N ALA A 56 -3.63 -9.39 -4.96
CA ALA A 56 -4.22 -9.56 -6.30
C ALA A 56 -4.44 -11.04 -6.63
N VAL A 57 -3.45 -11.90 -6.36
CA VAL A 57 -3.54 -13.35 -6.61
C VAL A 57 -4.60 -14.01 -5.73
N ASP A 58 -4.69 -13.64 -4.44
CA ASP A 58 -5.69 -14.22 -3.54
C ASP A 58 -7.11 -13.74 -3.88
N LEU A 59 -7.28 -12.48 -4.28
CA LEU A 59 -8.56 -11.98 -4.81
C LEU A 59 -8.99 -12.76 -6.07
N ALA A 60 -8.05 -13.04 -6.98
CA ALA A 60 -8.35 -13.82 -8.18
C ALA A 60 -8.75 -15.28 -7.83
N ARG A 61 -8.09 -15.91 -6.82
CA ARG A 61 -8.49 -17.23 -6.29
C ARG A 61 -9.91 -17.22 -5.73
N ARG A 62 -10.38 -16.11 -5.19
CA ARG A 62 -11.75 -15.93 -4.69
C ARG A 62 -12.76 -15.62 -5.80
N GLY A 63 -12.32 -15.55 -7.06
CA GLY A 63 -13.16 -15.35 -8.24
C GLY A 63 -13.43 -13.90 -8.60
N TYR A 64 -12.68 -12.94 -8.03
CA TYR A 64 -12.74 -11.56 -8.48
C TYR A 64 -12.01 -11.38 -9.81
N LEU A 65 -12.43 -10.37 -10.58
CA LEU A 65 -11.76 -9.90 -11.80
C LEU A 65 -10.77 -8.83 -11.38
N VAL A 66 -9.48 -9.18 -11.34
CA VAL A 66 -8.46 -8.35 -10.72
C VAL A 66 -7.57 -7.69 -11.76
N THR A 67 -7.35 -6.39 -11.59
CA THR A 67 -6.28 -5.63 -12.23
C THR A 67 -5.26 -5.25 -11.18
N GLY A 68 -4.02 -5.69 -11.31
CA GLY A 68 -2.88 -5.28 -10.49
C GLY A 68 -2.07 -4.22 -11.21
N VAL A 69 -1.85 -3.09 -10.57
CA VAL A 69 -1.05 -1.98 -11.09
C VAL A 69 0.14 -1.75 -10.18
N ASP A 70 1.34 -1.75 -10.73
CA ASP A 70 2.56 -1.36 -10.03
C ASP A 70 3.52 -0.68 -11.00
N ARG A 71 4.39 0.16 -10.47
CA ARG A 71 5.40 0.85 -11.29
C ARG A 71 6.62 -0.03 -11.56
N SER A 72 6.96 -0.93 -10.63
CA SER A 72 8.17 -1.76 -10.71
C SER A 72 7.98 -2.98 -11.61
N PRO A 73 8.68 -3.06 -12.76
CA PRO A 73 8.68 -4.26 -13.58
C PRO A 73 9.22 -5.50 -12.85
N PHE A 74 10.18 -5.32 -11.92
CA PHE A 74 10.68 -6.42 -11.08
C PHE A 74 9.56 -7.00 -10.20
N LEU A 75 8.81 -6.16 -9.48
CA LEU A 75 7.71 -6.62 -8.63
C LEU A 75 6.59 -7.24 -9.45
N LEU A 76 6.25 -6.67 -10.62
CA LEU A 76 5.27 -7.25 -11.53
C LEU A 76 5.71 -8.60 -12.11
N ALA A 77 7.01 -8.82 -12.34
CA ALA A 77 7.51 -10.13 -12.72
C ALA A 77 7.24 -11.17 -11.61
N LYS A 78 7.50 -10.81 -10.35
CA LYS A 78 7.17 -11.66 -9.18
C LYS A 78 5.66 -11.91 -9.04
N ALA A 79 4.84 -10.90 -9.32
CA ALA A 79 3.39 -11.04 -9.32
C ALA A 79 2.89 -12.04 -10.39
N LYS A 80 3.45 -11.97 -11.61
CA LYS A 80 3.14 -12.89 -12.71
C LYS A 80 3.57 -14.32 -12.39
N GLU A 81 4.78 -14.53 -11.83
CA GLU A 81 5.25 -15.82 -11.35
C GLU A 81 4.26 -16.43 -10.35
N ARG A 82 3.85 -15.66 -9.35
CA ARG A 82 2.90 -16.07 -8.30
C ARG A 82 1.51 -16.41 -8.86
N ALA A 83 0.99 -15.61 -9.80
CA ALA A 83 -0.29 -15.89 -10.44
C ALA A 83 -0.25 -17.19 -11.27
N ALA A 84 0.85 -17.44 -11.98
CA ALA A 84 1.05 -18.67 -12.73
C ALA A 84 1.11 -19.91 -11.82
N GLU A 85 1.82 -19.84 -10.70
CA GLU A 85 1.87 -20.90 -9.69
C GLU A 85 0.49 -21.17 -9.07
N ALA A 86 -0.29 -20.09 -8.86
CA ALA A 86 -1.65 -20.17 -8.33
C ALA A 86 -2.69 -20.60 -9.36
N GLN A 87 -2.34 -20.65 -10.64
CA GLN A 87 -3.23 -20.93 -11.77
C GLN A 87 -4.43 -19.98 -11.84
N VAL A 88 -4.18 -18.68 -11.64
CA VAL A 88 -5.20 -17.63 -11.73
C VAL A 88 -4.82 -16.55 -12.75
N ASP A 89 -5.83 -15.93 -13.32
CA ASP A 89 -5.67 -14.82 -14.25
C ASP A 89 -5.82 -13.48 -13.52
N VAL A 90 -4.82 -12.61 -13.72
CA VAL A 90 -4.83 -11.21 -13.25
C VAL A 90 -4.32 -10.33 -14.39
N GLU A 91 -5.01 -9.23 -14.65
CA GLU A 91 -4.50 -8.21 -15.57
C GLU A 91 -3.40 -7.41 -14.88
N TRP A 92 -2.16 -7.47 -15.39
CA TRP A 92 -1.01 -6.74 -14.84
C TRP A 92 -0.67 -5.55 -15.71
N ILE A 93 -0.58 -4.36 -15.07
CA ILE A 93 -0.28 -3.10 -15.75
C ILE A 93 0.91 -2.44 -15.05
N GLU A 94 1.94 -2.14 -15.84
CA GLU A 94 3.07 -1.31 -15.40
C GLU A 94 2.68 0.16 -15.58
N ALA A 95 2.46 0.85 -14.46
CA ALA A 95 2.10 2.27 -14.47
C ALA A 95 2.40 2.94 -13.14
N ASP A 96 2.66 4.25 -13.17
CA ASP A 96 2.69 5.09 -11.99
C ASP A 96 1.24 5.36 -11.53
N MET A 97 0.99 5.29 -10.21
CA MET A 97 -0.34 5.54 -9.66
C MET A 97 -0.84 6.97 -9.91
N ARG A 98 0.07 7.93 -10.20
CA ARG A 98 -0.29 9.30 -10.62
C ARG A 98 -0.94 9.37 -11.99
N ASP A 99 -0.60 8.42 -12.86
CA ASP A 99 -1.00 8.42 -14.27
C ASP A 99 -2.10 7.40 -14.57
N PHE A 100 -2.33 6.44 -13.66
CA PHE A 100 -3.31 5.39 -13.88
C PHE A 100 -4.72 5.83 -13.50
N SER A 101 -5.65 5.71 -14.47
CA SER A 101 -7.08 5.78 -14.21
C SER A 101 -7.85 4.95 -15.24
N ARG A 102 -8.98 4.37 -14.82
CA ARG A 102 -9.92 3.64 -15.69
C ARG A 102 -11.34 4.01 -15.28
N PRO A 103 -11.93 5.05 -15.87
CA PRO A 103 -13.21 5.61 -15.43
C PRO A 103 -14.32 4.56 -15.26
N GLY A 104 -14.88 4.45 -14.03
CA GLY A 104 -15.94 3.51 -13.68
C GLY A 104 -15.58 2.03 -13.85
N GLY A 105 -14.29 1.73 -13.94
CA GLY A 105 -13.78 0.39 -14.25
C GLY A 105 -13.86 -0.61 -13.10
N PHE A 106 -13.97 -0.14 -11.85
CA PHE A 106 -13.81 -0.98 -10.67
C PHE A 106 -14.95 -0.79 -9.65
N ASP A 107 -15.26 -1.87 -8.95
CA ASP A 107 -16.18 -1.90 -7.82
C ASP A 107 -15.45 -1.62 -6.51
N LEU A 108 -14.22 -2.12 -6.39
CA LEU A 108 -13.31 -1.95 -5.27
C LEU A 108 -11.92 -1.54 -5.75
N VAL A 109 -11.31 -0.60 -5.04
CA VAL A 109 -9.87 -0.33 -5.13
C VAL A 109 -9.23 -0.58 -3.77
N ILE A 110 -8.14 -1.31 -3.74
CA ILE A 110 -7.29 -1.46 -2.56
C ILE A 110 -5.93 -0.80 -2.81
N ASN A 111 -5.40 -0.11 -1.79
CA ASN A 111 -4.04 0.42 -1.74
C ASN A 111 -3.50 0.17 -0.34
N LEU A 112 -2.63 -0.82 -0.20
CA LEU A 112 -2.29 -1.42 1.08
C LEU A 112 -0.80 -1.27 1.42
N TYR A 113 -0.45 -1.47 2.68
CA TYR A 113 0.92 -1.52 3.19
C TYR A 113 1.73 -0.24 2.95
N THR A 114 1.14 0.91 3.23
CA THR A 114 1.80 2.23 3.13
C THR A 114 2.31 2.52 1.71
N SER A 115 1.53 2.14 0.70
CA SER A 115 1.82 2.43 -0.71
C SER A 115 1.28 3.81 -1.16
N PHE A 116 1.28 4.78 -0.25
CA PHE A 116 0.77 6.13 -0.47
C PHE A 116 1.59 7.16 0.33
N GLY A 117 1.66 8.40 -0.18
CA GLY A 117 2.42 9.48 0.46
C GLY A 117 3.88 9.57 0.01
N TYR A 118 4.24 8.97 -1.13
CA TYR A 118 5.62 8.89 -1.61
C TYR A 118 6.13 10.18 -2.25
N PHE A 119 5.23 11.09 -2.62
CA PHE A 119 5.57 12.25 -3.44
C PHE A 119 6.01 13.45 -2.60
N ASP A 120 6.84 14.30 -3.22
CA ASP A 120 7.28 15.54 -2.60
C ASP A 120 6.24 16.65 -2.72
N ASP A 121 5.47 16.69 -3.83
CA ASP A 121 4.34 17.63 -3.98
C ASP A 121 3.05 16.97 -3.45
N PRO A 122 2.42 17.53 -2.40
CA PRO A 122 1.15 17.01 -1.87
C PRO A 122 0.00 16.99 -2.89
N LYS A 123 0.14 17.73 -4.01
CA LYS A 123 -0.85 17.69 -5.09
C LYS A 123 -0.85 16.35 -5.81
N ASP A 124 0.28 15.66 -5.85
CA ASP A 124 0.38 14.34 -6.48
C ASP A 124 -0.42 13.31 -5.69
N ASP A 125 -0.37 13.35 -4.34
CA ASP A 125 -1.20 12.50 -3.49
C ASP A 125 -2.69 12.74 -3.73
N LEU A 126 -3.11 14.01 -3.80
CA LEU A 126 -4.50 14.35 -4.13
C LEU A 126 -4.88 13.90 -5.55
N ASN A 127 -3.98 13.99 -6.52
CA ASN A 127 -4.20 13.52 -7.89
C ASN A 127 -4.41 12.00 -7.94
N VAL A 128 -3.59 11.23 -7.21
CA VAL A 128 -3.78 9.78 -7.06
C VAL A 128 -5.17 9.44 -6.53
N LEU A 129 -5.62 10.10 -5.46
CA LEU A 129 -6.95 9.84 -4.90
C LEU A 129 -8.09 10.23 -5.86
N ARG A 130 -7.91 11.28 -6.67
CA ARG A 130 -8.87 11.64 -7.74
C ARG A 130 -8.90 10.59 -8.84
N ASN A 131 -7.76 10.05 -9.24
CA ASN A 131 -7.67 8.96 -10.22
C ASN A 131 -8.35 7.69 -9.71
N ILE A 132 -8.15 7.34 -8.43
CA ILE A 132 -8.86 6.24 -7.77
C ILE A 132 -10.37 6.50 -7.78
N ARG A 133 -10.79 7.70 -7.38
CA ARG A 133 -12.21 8.06 -7.34
C ARG A 133 -12.86 7.98 -8.73
N ILE A 134 -12.18 8.44 -9.78
CA ILE A 134 -12.66 8.34 -11.16
C ILE A 134 -12.72 6.88 -11.61
N SER A 135 -11.79 6.05 -11.18
CA SER A 135 -11.71 4.63 -11.54
C SER A 135 -12.79 3.78 -10.87
N LEU A 136 -13.34 4.24 -9.76
CA LEU A 136 -14.47 3.59 -9.10
C LEU A 136 -15.80 3.94 -9.76
N ARG A 137 -16.70 2.94 -9.87
CA ARG A 137 -18.10 3.18 -10.24
C ARG A 137 -18.84 3.96 -9.14
N PRO A 138 -20.06 4.49 -9.41
CA PRO A 138 -20.92 4.99 -8.34
C PRO A 138 -21.14 3.92 -7.25
N SER A 139 -21.10 4.34 -6.00
CA SER A 139 -21.12 3.46 -4.81
C SER A 139 -19.96 2.46 -4.76
N GLY A 140 -18.90 2.67 -5.52
CA GLY A 140 -17.68 1.88 -5.42
C GLY A 140 -16.88 2.24 -4.17
N CYS A 141 -16.04 1.31 -3.70
CA CYS A 141 -15.33 1.40 -2.44
C CYS A 141 -13.81 1.50 -2.65
N LEU A 142 -13.16 2.31 -1.84
CA LEU A 142 -11.70 2.35 -1.66
C LEU A 142 -11.36 1.86 -0.26
N VAL A 143 -10.37 0.97 -0.16
CA VAL A 143 -9.72 0.63 1.11
C VAL A 143 -8.24 0.96 1.03
N MET A 144 -7.77 1.80 1.95
CA MET A 144 -6.36 2.11 2.13
C MET A 144 -5.88 1.62 3.48
N GLN A 145 -4.65 1.09 3.53
CA GLN A 145 -4.03 0.67 4.78
C GLN A 145 -2.59 1.18 4.84
N MET A 146 -2.27 1.91 5.91
CA MET A 146 -0.94 2.49 6.08
C MET A 146 -0.54 2.60 7.55
N ALA A 147 0.74 2.91 7.78
CA ALA A 147 1.20 3.40 9.07
C ALA A 147 0.69 4.84 9.27
N GLY A 148 -0.10 5.07 10.30
CA GLY A 148 -0.64 6.38 10.61
C GLY A 148 0.20 7.16 11.62
N LYS A 149 0.12 8.47 11.59
CA LYS A 149 0.91 9.38 12.44
C LYS A 149 0.74 9.09 13.94
N GLU A 150 -0.51 8.90 14.38
CA GLU A 150 -0.84 8.67 15.79
C GLU A 150 -0.28 7.31 16.28
N GLN A 151 -0.45 6.26 15.47
CA GLN A 151 0.09 4.93 15.77
C GLN A 151 1.63 4.96 15.78
N MET A 152 2.24 5.59 14.77
CA MET A 152 3.70 5.72 14.71
C MET A 152 4.26 6.47 15.93
N ALA A 153 3.61 7.54 16.38
CA ALA A 153 4.06 8.27 17.57
C ALA A 153 4.06 7.39 18.83
N GLY A 154 3.15 6.43 18.93
CA GLY A 154 3.08 5.49 20.05
C GLY A 154 4.19 4.44 20.08
N VAL A 155 4.73 4.06 18.89
CA VAL A 155 5.69 2.94 18.76
C VAL A 155 7.00 3.36 18.09
N PHE A 156 7.24 4.65 17.91
CA PHE A 156 8.40 5.16 17.17
C PHE A 156 9.71 4.70 17.78
N GLN A 157 10.54 4.08 16.95
CA GLN A 157 11.91 3.71 17.25
C GLN A 157 12.84 4.34 16.21
N PRO A 158 13.81 5.16 16.61
CA PRO A 158 14.72 5.82 15.68
C PRO A 158 15.64 4.84 14.95
N SER A 159 15.85 3.66 15.50
CA SER A 159 16.63 2.60 14.85
C SER A 159 16.15 1.21 15.26
N SER A 160 16.28 0.25 14.35
CA SER A 160 16.11 -1.19 14.60
C SER A 160 17.05 -1.99 13.70
N ALA A 161 17.23 -3.27 14.03
CA ALA A 161 17.94 -4.20 13.17
C ALA A 161 17.19 -5.54 13.18
N ASP A 162 16.99 -6.09 12.00
CA ASP A 162 16.29 -7.36 11.78
C ASP A 162 17.20 -8.28 10.98
N GLU A 163 17.39 -9.51 11.43
CA GLU A 163 18.13 -10.53 10.71
C GLU A 163 17.15 -11.51 10.07
N ILE A 164 17.32 -11.73 8.76
CA ILE A 164 16.52 -12.68 7.99
C ILE A 164 17.46 -13.73 7.41
N GLU A 165 17.22 -14.99 7.74
CA GLU A 165 18.01 -16.11 7.25
C GLU A 165 18.05 -16.12 5.72
N GLY A 166 19.25 -16.21 5.16
CA GLY A 166 19.48 -16.19 3.70
C GLY A 166 19.39 -14.80 3.04
N ALA A 167 18.87 -13.79 3.73
CA ALA A 167 18.77 -12.42 3.21
C ALA A 167 19.81 -11.46 3.83
N GLY A 168 20.26 -11.72 5.05
CA GLY A 168 21.22 -10.89 5.78
C GLY A 168 20.57 -10.04 6.85
N THR A 169 21.25 -8.97 7.28
CA THR A 169 20.77 -8.05 8.31
C THR A 169 20.28 -6.75 7.68
N LEU A 170 19.08 -6.31 8.04
CA LEU A 170 18.54 -5.00 7.69
C LEU A 170 18.64 -4.07 8.91
N VAL A 171 19.53 -3.08 8.84
CA VAL A 171 19.59 -2.00 9.82
C VAL A 171 18.74 -0.84 9.32
N GLN A 172 17.80 -0.38 10.13
CA GLN A 172 16.87 0.69 9.78
C GLN A 172 17.12 1.89 10.70
N GLN A 173 17.35 3.06 10.11
CA GLN A 173 17.45 4.34 10.81
C GLN A 173 16.31 5.23 10.31
N ARG A 174 15.62 5.90 11.23
CA ARG A 174 14.41 6.69 10.96
C ARG A 174 14.53 8.06 11.61
N GLU A 175 14.16 9.07 10.86
CA GLU A 175 14.07 10.46 11.32
C GLU A 175 12.72 11.04 10.89
N VAL A 176 11.95 11.54 11.86
CA VAL A 176 10.72 12.28 11.58
C VAL A 176 11.08 13.77 11.52
N TYR A 177 10.56 14.46 10.53
CA TYR A 177 10.85 15.88 10.29
C TYR A 177 9.60 16.61 9.76
N ASP A 178 9.72 17.89 9.51
CA ASP A 178 8.63 18.74 8.99
C ASP A 178 7.36 18.62 9.86
N ASP A 179 7.50 18.94 11.15
CA ASP A 179 6.41 18.91 12.16
C ASP A 179 5.66 17.56 12.22
N TRP A 180 6.40 16.46 12.15
CA TRP A 180 5.82 15.10 12.12
C TRP A 180 4.98 14.81 10.86
N SER A 181 5.16 15.55 9.79
CA SER A 181 4.45 15.27 8.55
C SER A 181 5.20 14.32 7.62
N ARG A 182 6.51 14.19 7.80
CA ARG A 182 7.37 13.37 6.94
C ARG A 182 8.34 12.50 7.74
N ILE A 183 8.69 11.35 7.19
CA ILE A 183 9.73 10.46 7.70
C ILE A 183 10.79 10.22 6.63
N ARG A 184 12.06 10.30 7.05
CA ARG A 184 13.21 9.86 6.28
C ARG A 184 13.71 8.55 6.87
N ASN A 185 14.02 7.61 5.99
CA ASN A 185 14.55 6.30 6.34
C ASN A 185 15.90 6.10 5.65
N ARG A 186 16.88 5.63 6.39
CA ARG A 186 18.10 5.04 5.85
C ARG A 186 18.11 3.58 6.24
N TRP A 187 17.96 2.71 5.25
CA TRP A 187 18.01 1.27 5.43
C TRP A 187 19.32 0.72 4.88
N THR A 188 20.05 -0.03 5.71
CA THR A 188 21.31 -0.63 5.31
C THR A 188 21.17 -2.14 5.34
N VAL A 189 21.27 -2.76 4.18
CA VAL A 189 21.34 -4.22 4.05
C VAL A 189 22.78 -4.66 4.16
N ILE A 190 23.05 -5.56 5.09
CA ILE A 190 24.39 -6.17 5.29
C ILE A 190 24.28 -7.64 4.89
N ARG A 191 25.00 -8.01 3.82
CA ARG A 191 25.05 -9.38 3.29
C ARG A 191 26.46 -9.71 2.82
N ASP A 192 26.99 -10.88 3.17
CA ASP A 192 28.32 -11.36 2.75
C ASP A 192 29.45 -10.36 3.04
N GLY A 193 29.38 -9.65 4.18
CA GLY A 193 30.36 -8.64 4.58
C GLY A 193 30.30 -7.31 3.83
N GLN A 194 29.31 -7.14 2.94
CA GLN A 194 29.04 -5.88 2.24
C GLN A 194 27.83 -5.18 2.81
N ALA A 195 27.86 -3.84 2.81
CA ALA A 195 26.78 -2.99 3.29
C ALA A 195 26.27 -2.11 2.16
N THR A 196 24.98 -2.15 1.87
CA THR A 196 24.30 -1.31 0.88
C THR A 196 23.28 -0.43 1.58
N ALA A 197 23.45 0.89 1.50
CA ALA A 197 22.53 1.86 2.09
C ALA A 197 21.51 2.35 1.04
N LEU A 198 20.25 2.41 1.45
CA LEU A 198 19.11 2.84 0.67
C LEU A 198 18.39 3.95 1.44
N ASP A 199 18.31 5.14 0.86
CA ASP A 199 17.61 6.28 1.46
C ASP A 199 16.25 6.47 0.80
N TRP A 200 15.21 6.62 1.62
CA TRP A 200 13.86 6.86 1.14
C TRP A 200 13.05 7.67 2.16
N HIS A 201 12.00 8.30 1.69
CA HIS A 201 11.15 9.14 2.53
C HIS A 201 9.70 9.08 2.04
N HIS A 202 8.78 9.40 2.94
CA HIS A 202 7.37 9.55 2.58
C HIS A 202 6.65 10.48 3.56
N THR A 203 5.47 10.92 3.16
CA THR A 203 4.53 11.66 4.00
C THR A 203 3.84 10.72 4.99
N ILE A 204 3.75 11.11 6.25
CA ILE A 204 3.00 10.38 7.28
C ILE A 204 1.67 11.12 7.48
N TYR A 205 0.56 10.44 7.23
CA TYR A 205 -0.76 11.00 7.42
C TYR A 205 -1.33 10.65 8.80
N SER A 206 -1.92 11.65 9.49
CA SER A 206 -2.86 11.39 10.58
C SER A 206 -4.20 10.91 10.02
N ALA A 207 -5.03 10.31 10.88
CA ALA A 207 -6.37 9.91 10.49
C ALA A 207 -7.19 11.09 9.94
N ARG A 208 -7.04 12.27 10.53
CA ARG A 208 -7.75 13.48 10.12
C ARG A 208 -7.27 13.98 8.76
N GLU A 209 -5.96 14.09 8.56
CA GLU A 209 -5.38 14.55 7.30
C GLU A 209 -5.77 13.63 6.14
N LEU A 210 -5.69 12.30 6.33
CA LEU A 210 -6.10 11.35 5.30
C LEU A 210 -7.59 11.43 4.98
N LYS A 211 -8.43 11.56 6.00
CA LYS A 211 -9.88 11.74 5.83
C LYS A 211 -10.20 13.01 5.04
N ASP A 212 -9.58 14.14 5.40
CA ASP A 212 -9.80 15.41 4.72
C ASP A 212 -9.34 15.36 3.26
N LEU A 213 -8.22 14.67 2.99
CA LEU A 213 -7.70 14.48 1.64
C LEU A 213 -8.65 13.61 0.79
N LEU A 214 -9.20 12.54 1.35
CA LEU A 214 -10.21 11.69 0.68
C LEU A 214 -11.49 12.48 0.36
N VAL A 215 -11.98 13.29 1.30
CA VAL A 215 -13.13 14.18 1.07
C VAL A 215 -12.82 15.19 -0.03
N ALA A 216 -11.62 15.79 -0.02
CA ALA A 216 -11.18 16.73 -1.07
C ALA A 216 -11.03 16.06 -2.45
N ALA A 217 -10.77 14.76 -2.51
CA ALA A 217 -10.75 13.96 -3.73
C ALA A 217 -12.17 13.59 -4.23
N GLY A 218 -13.22 13.81 -3.42
CA GLY A 218 -14.63 13.59 -3.79
C GLY A 218 -15.22 12.27 -3.32
N PHE A 219 -14.62 11.63 -2.29
CA PHE A 219 -15.25 10.52 -1.58
C PHE A 219 -16.35 11.03 -0.64
N GLY A 220 -17.48 10.33 -0.58
CA GLY A 220 -18.65 10.72 0.21
C GLY A 220 -18.54 10.28 1.67
N ASP A 221 -18.71 8.99 1.93
CA ASP A 221 -18.58 8.41 3.28
C ASP A 221 -17.14 7.94 3.48
N VAL A 222 -16.44 8.55 4.46
CA VAL A 222 -15.07 8.17 4.81
C VAL A 222 -15.02 7.73 6.26
N ARG A 223 -14.69 6.45 6.47
CA ARG A 223 -14.55 5.83 7.78
C ARG A 223 -13.10 5.47 8.05
N ILE A 224 -12.68 5.58 9.29
CA ILE A 224 -11.32 5.26 9.73
C ILE A 224 -11.39 4.19 10.81
N TYR A 225 -10.54 3.18 10.67
CA TYR A 225 -10.44 2.04 11.58
C TYR A 225 -8.98 1.81 12.01
N GLY A 226 -8.80 1.19 13.17
CA GLY A 226 -7.50 0.87 13.77
C GLY A 226 -6.96 -0.51 13.43
N ASP A 227 -7.85 -1.38 12.94
CA ASP A 227 -7.55 -2.76 12.54
C ASP A 227 -8.62 -3.29 11.59
N LEU A 228 -8.46 -4.54 11.14
CA LEU A 228 -9.40 -5.21 10.23
C LEU A 228 -10.65 -5.76 10.94
N LEU A 229 -10.75 -5.64 12.27
CA LEU A 229 -11.94 -5.99 13.05
C LEU A 229 -12.91 -4.80 13.19
N GLY A 230 -12.55 -3.63 12.64
CA GLY A 230 -13.36 -2.42 12.70
C GLY A 230 -13.23 -1.63 14.00
N ASN A 231 -12.21 -1.90 14.82
CA ASN A 231 -11.95 -1.14 16.03
C ASN A 231 -11.56 0.32 15.72
N ALA A 232 -11.82 1.20 16.69
CA ALA A 232 -11.49 2.63 16.53
C ALA A 232 -9.97 2.84 16.39
N TYR A 233 -9.60 3.76 15.49
CA TYR A 233 -8.20 4.15 15.31
C TYR A 233 -7.72 5.07 16.45
N GLY A 234 -6.46 4.89 16.84
CA GLY A 234 -5.78 5.70 17.85
C GLY A 234 -4.31 5.29 18.03
N PRO A 235 -3.62 5.81 19.07
CA PRO A 235 -2.18 5.54 19.27
C PRO A 235 -1.82 4.06 19.47
N ASN A 236 -2.78 3.25 19.89
CA ASN A 236 -2.59 1.80 20.10
C ASN A 236 -3.14 0.94 18.95
N ALA A 237 -3.54 1.58 17.84
CA ALA A 237 -4.04 0.86 16.67
C ALA A 237 -2.93 0.06 15.98
N GLU A 238 -3.29 -1.02 15.33
CA GLU A 238 -2.34 -1.80 14.53
C GLU A 238 -1.96 -1.08 13.24
N ARG A 239 -2.94 -0.43 12.61
CA ARG A 239 -2.82 0.27 11.32
C ARG A 239 -3.80 1.45 11.25
N LEU A 240 -3.53 2.37 10.34
CA LEU A 240 -4.52 3.33 9.86
C LEU A 240 -5.20 2.73 8.63
N ILE A 241 -6.48 2.39 8.77
CA ILE A 241 -7.30 1.87 7.67
C ILE A 241 -8.36 2.91 7.33
N ALA A 242 -8.37 3.37 6.10
CA ALA A 242 -9.37 4.30 5.58
C ALA A 242 -10.26 3.59 4.55
N VAL A 243 -11.56 3.66 4.76
CA VAL A 243 -12.59 3.18 3.81
C VAL A 243 -13.34 4.40 3.29
N GLY A 244 -13.33 4.58 1.97
CA GLY A 244 -14.03 5.67 1.30
C GLY A 244 -14.98 5.15 0.24
N THR A 245 -16.21 5.67 0.18
CA THR A 245 -17.17 5.32 -0.88
C THR A 245 -17.40 6.47 -1.83
N THR A 246 -17.58 6.16 -3.12
CA THR A 246 -18.00 7.18 -4.09
C THR A 246 -19.48 7.46 -3.93
N PRO A 247 -19.93 8.73 -4.14
CA PRO A 247 -21.35 9.05 -4.10
C PRO A 247 -22.17 8.18 -5.04
N THR A 248 -23.37 7.83 -4.59
CA THR A 248 -24.44 7.32 -5.48
C THR A 248 -24.94 8.52 -6.29
N ILE A 249 -25.04 8.40 -7.60
CA ILE A 249 -25.48 9.49 -8.48
C ILE A 249 -26.84 10.04 -8.04
#